data_6e8e590143b1be09c84ecc1d7a97acdd
#
_entry.id   6e8e590143b1be09c84ecc1d7a97acdd
#
_cell.length_a   1.000
_cell.length_b   1.000
_cell.length_c   1.000
_cell.angle_alpha   90.00
_cell.angle_beta   90.00
_cell.angle_gamma   90.00
#
_symmetry.space_group_name_H-M   'P 1'
#
loop_
_entity.id
_entity.type
_entity.pdbx_description
1 polymer ?
#
loop_
_entity_poly.entity_id
_entity_poly.type
_entity_poly.pdbx_seq_one_letter_code
_entity_poly.pdbx_strand_id
1 'polypeptide(L)' 'MTKEQEKTVLEALDMFRPQLQADGGDMEFISIDEQNRVHLRLTGACGSCPMALMTLKMGVERYLKDACPEVSEVVQEQ' A
#
# COMPACT_ATOMS: atom_id res chain seq x y z
N MET A 1 -5.35 -2.62 -14.95
CA MET A 1 -5.84 -1.37 -14.34
C MET A 1 -5.61 -0.20 -15.29
N THR A 2 -6.57 0.71 -15.41
CA THR A 2 -6.42 1.88 -16.27
C THR A 2 -5.46 2.90 -15.66
N LYS A 3 -5.01 3.87 -16.48
CA LYS A 3 -4.14 4.93 -16.00
C LYS A 3 -4.82 5.79 -14.93
N GLU A 4 -6.12 6.02 -15.08
CA GLU A 4 -6.89 6.77 -14.09
C GLU A 4 -6.99 6.03 -12.76
N GLN A 5 -7.21 4.73 -12.82
CA GLN A 5 -7.25 3.88 -11.61
C GLN A 5 -5.89 3.85 -10.93
N GLU A 6 -4.82 3.71 -11.71
CA GLU A 6 -3.47 3.74 -11.18
C GLU A 6 -3.18 5.08 -10.50
N LYS A 7 -3.58 6.19 -11.11
CA LYS A 7 -3.42 7.51 -10.52
C LYS A 7 -4.15 7.62 -9.19
N THR A 8 -5.38 7.10 -9.12
CA THR A 8 -6.16 7.09 -7.88
C THR A 8 -5.43 6.32 -6.78
N VAL A 9 -4.86 5.17 -7.13
CA VAL A 9 -4.09 4.36 -6.18
C VAL A 9 -2.87 5.14 -5.69
N LEU A 10 -2.13 5.76 -6.59
CA LEU A 10 -0.94 6.52 -6.22
C LEU A 10 -1.28 7.71 -5.31
N GLU A 11 -2.36 8.42 -5.61
CA GLU A 11 -2.81 9.52 -4.77
C GLU A 11 -3.22 9.02 -3.37
N ALA A 12 -3.93 7.89 -3.32
CA ALA A 12 -4.34 7.30 -2.04
C ALA A 12 -3.13 6.90 -1.22
N LEU A 13 -2.12 6.29 -1.85
CA LEU A 13 -0.88 5.92 -1.16
C LEU A 13 -0.16 7.14 -0.61
N ASP A 14 -0.10 8.20 -1.40
CA ASP A 14 0.55 9.43 -0.98
C ASP A 14 -0.15 10.05 0.22
N MET A 15 -1.48 9.98 0.27
CA MET A 15 -2.25 10.48 1.40
C MET A 15 -2.10 9.60 2.64
N PHE A 16 -1.86 8.30 2.46
CA PHE A 16 -1.68 7.38 3.57
C PHE A 16 -0.27 7.44 4.17
N ARG A 17 0.71 7.84 3.37
CA ARG A 17 2.12 7.86 3.77
C ARG A 17 2.40 8.61 5.07
N PRO A 18 1.80 9.81 5.31
CA PRO A 18 2.06 10.54 6.57
C PRO A 18 1.71 9.74 7.82
N GLN A 19 0.68 8.90 7.77
CA GLN A 19 0.32 8.05 8.91
C GLN A 19 1.40 7.01 9.18
N LEU A 20 1.96 6.41 8.13
CA LEU A 20 3.05 5.46 8.28
C LEU A 20 4.30 6.13 8.83
N GLN A 21 4.62 7.31 8.34
CA GLN A 21 5.79 8.06 8.80
C GLN A 21 5.66 8.47 10.26
N ALA A 22 4.45 8.80 10.70
CA ALA A 22 4.19 9.12 12.10
C ALA A 22 4.48 7.93 13.01
N ASP A 23 4.28 6.71 12.52
CA ASP A 23 4.56 5.47 13.25
C ASP A 23 6.00 4.98 13.05
N GLY A 24 6.84 5.77 12.38
CA GLY A 24 8.23 5.42 12.13
C GLY A 24 8.45 4.54 10.90
N GLY A 25 7.42 4.32 10.10
CA GLY A 25 7.51 3.53 8.88
C GLY A 25 7.38 4.36 7.62
N ASP A 26 7.47 3.69 6.48
CA ASP A 26 7.25 4.30 5.18
C ASP A 26 6.86 3.20 4.20
N MET A 27 6.48 3.60 2.99
CA MET A 27 6.19 2.65 1.93
C MET A 27 6.72 3.16 0.60
N GLU A 28 7.00 2.21 -0.29
CA GLU A 28 7.46 2.50 -1.64
C GLU A 28 6.56 1.76 -2.62
N PHE A 29 6.03 2.48 -3.59
CA PHE A 29 5.25 1.87 -4.66
C PHE A 29 6.17 1.17 -5.65
N ILE A 30 5.86 -0.09 -5.96
CA ILE A 30 6.64 -0.88 -6.90
C ILE A 30 5.91 -0.96 -8.24
N SER A 31 4.72 -1.56 -8.26
CA SER A 31 3.96 -1.74 -9.50
C SER A 31 2.54 -2.19 -9.21
N ILE A 32 1.72 -2.23 -10.25
CA ILE A 32 0.39 -2.84 -10.22
C ILE A 32 0.39 -3.89 -11.33
N ASP A 33 0.05 -5.13 -10.99
CA ASP A 33 0.07 -6.21 -11.96
C ASP A 33 -1.26 -6.33 -12.73
N GLU A 34 -1.30 -7.29 -13.64
CA GLU A 34 -2.47 -7.51 -14.50
C GLU A 34 -3.71 -7.93 -13.73
N GLN A 35 -3.52 -8.45 -12.51
CA GLN A 35 -4.62 -8.89 -11.66
C GLN A 35 -5.06 -7.80 -10.69
N ASN A 36 -4.63 -6.55 -10.92
CA ASN A 36 -4.96 -5.39 -10.09
C ASN A 36 -4.44 -5.53 -8.66
N ARG A 37 -3.31 -6.24 -8.49
CA ARG A 37 -2.62 -6.32 -7.21
C ARG A 37 -1.59 -5.20 -7.14
N VAL A 38 -1.63 -4.45 -6.05
CA VAL A 38 -0.70 -3.35 -5.82
C VAL A 38 0.51 -3.87 -5.06
N HIS A 39 1.69 -3.77 -5.65
CA HIS A 39 2.94 -4.23 -5.06
C HIS A 39 3.63 -3.05 -4.37
N LEU A 40 3.83 -3.19 -3.07
CA LEU A 40 4.44 -2.17 -2.23
C LEU A 40 5.59 -2.76 -1.44
N ARG A 41 6.55 -1.92 -1.08
CA ARG A 41 7.57 -2.27 -0.10
C ARG A 41 7.36 -1.43 1.14
N LEU A 42 7.15 -2.09 2.28
CA LEU A 42 7.03 -1.41 3.56
C LEU A 42 8.39 -1.38 4.23
N THR A 43 8.79 -0.21 4.70
CA THR A 43 10.11 0.02 5.31
C THR A 43 9.97 0.74 6.64
N GLY A 44 11.07 0.84 7.38
CA GLY A 44 11.13 1.60 8.62
C GLY A 44 11.10 0.72 9.86
N ALA A 45 10.81 1.35 11.01
CA ALA A 45 10.87 0.67 12.31
C ALA A 45 9.93 -0.52 12.41
N CYS A 46 8.83 -0.51 11.69
CA CYS A 46 7.87 -1.61 11.68
C CYS A 46 8.33 -2.80 10.85
N GLY A 47 9.41 -2.65 10.10
CA GLY A 47 9.91 -3.70 9.22
C GLY A 47 10.50 -4.90 9.95
N SER A 48 10.80 -4.77 11.24
CA SER A 48 11.38 -5.85 12.04
C SER A 48 10.33 -6.70 12.76
N CYS A 49 9.05 -6.32 12.70
CA CYS A 49 7.99 -7.03 13.40
C CYS A 49 6.99 -7.59 12.38
N PRO A 50 6.93 -8.93 12.18
CA PRO A 50 6.04 -9.52 11.18
C PRO A 50 4.56 -9.20 11.42
N MET A 51 4.13 -9.15 12.68
CA MET A 51 2.74 -8.82 12.98
C MET A 51 2.40 -7.38 12.63
N ALA A 52 3.32 -6.46 12.89
CA ALA A 52 3.12 -5.06 12.53
C ALA A 52 3.04 -4.88 11.01
N LEU A 53 3.87 -5.63 10.27
CA LEU A 53 3.82 -5.59 8.80
C LEU A 53 2.48 -6.10 8.26
N MET A 54 1.95 -7.17 8.84
CA MET A 54 0.65 -7.69 8.44
C MET A 54 -0.45 -6.69 8.71
N THR A 55 -0.43 -6.05 9.87
CA THR A 55 -1.41 -5.03 10.23
C THR A 55 -1.36 -3.85 9.28
N LEU A 56 -0.15 -3.37 8.96
CA LEU A 56 0.03 -2.29 8.01
C LEU A 56 -0.46 -2.66 6.62
N LYS A 57 -0.13 -3.88 6.17
CA LYS A 57 -0.58 -4.36 4.86
C LYS A 57 -2.10 -4.37 4.79
N MET A 58 -2.78 -4.89 5.82
CA MET A 58 -4.24 -4.94 5.85
C MET A 58 -4.85 -3.55 5.87
N GLY A 59 -4.27 -2.63 6.62
CA GLY A 59 -4.74 -1.25 6.66
C GLY A 59 -4.60 -0.55 5.32
N VAL A 60 -3.45 -0.70 4.68
CA VAL A 60 -3.21 -0.12 3.36
C VAL A 60 -4.14 -0.73 2.33
N GLU A 61 -4.31 -2.06 2.35
CA GLU A 61 -5.19 -2.75 1.43
C GLU A 61 -6.62 -2.25 1.55
N ARG A 62 -7.12 -2.14 2.78
CA ARG A 62 -8.47 -1.65 3.02
C ARG A 62 -8.64 -0.21 2.55
N TYR A 63 -7.65 0.63 2.84
CA TYR A 63 -7.66 2.02 2.41
C TYR A 63 -7.69 2.13 0.88
N LEU A 64 -6.87 1.34 0.20
CA LEU A 64 -6.83 1.36 -1.26
C LEU A 64 -8.12 0.82 -1.87
N LYS A 65 -8.70 -0.21 -1.29
CA LYS A 65 -9.98 -0.75 -1.78
C LYS A 65 -11.11 0.26 -1.63
N ASP A 66 -11.09 1.05 -0.56
CA ASP A 66 -12.07 2.11 -0.37
C ASP A 66 -11.88 3.23 -1.40
N ALA A 67 -10.64 3.59 -1.70
CA ALA A 67 -10.33 4.64 -2.66
C ALA A 67 -10.51 4.17 -4.10
N CYS A 68 -10.20 2.90 -4.36
CA CYS A 68 -10.27 2.31 -5.70
C CYS A 68 -10.76 0.86 -5.59
N PRO A 69 -12.08 0.62 -5.75
CA PRO A 69 -12.64 -0.73 -5.58
C PRO A 69 -12.07 -1.77 -6.53
N GLU A 70 -11.42 -1.35 -7.60
CA GLU A 70 -10.80 -2.26 -8.57
C GLU A 70 -9.55 -2.94 -8.03
N VAL A 71 -8.96 -2.43 -6.95
CA VAL A 71 -7.80 -3.07 -6.31
C VAL A 71 -8.22 -4.42 -5.77
N SER A 72 -7.55 -5.51 -6.21
CA SER A 72 -7.87 -6.84 -5.73
C SER A 72 -7.17 -7.14 -4.41
N GLU A 73 -5.89 -6.81 -4.30
CA GLU A 73 -5.15 -6.96 -3.04
C GLU A 73 -3.87 -6.13 -3.06
N VAL A 74 -3.25 -6.02 -1.90
CA VAL A 74 -1.93 -5.42 -1.75
C VAL A 74 -0.93 -6.52 -1.45
N VAL A 75 0.17 -6.53 -2.21
CA VAL A 75 1.26 -7.50 -2.03
C VAL A 75 2.46 -6.74 -1.46
N GLN A 76 3.01 -7.27 -0.38
CA GLN A 76 4.21 -6.70 0.21
C GLN A 76 5.44 -7.33 -0.45
N GLU A 77 6.29 -6.50 -1.03
CA GLU A 77 7.59 -6.91 -1.57
C GLU A 77 8.68 -6.69 -0.52
N GLN A 78 9.72 -7.47 -0.62
CA GLN A 78 10.86 -7.32 0.28
C GLN A 78 12.06 -6.72 -0.41
#